data_a08f0d350e991024ad55740226fd9af1
#
_entry.id   a08f0d350e991024ad55740226fd9af1
#
_cell.length_a   1.000
_cell.length_b   1.000
_cell.length_c   1.000
_cell.angle_alpha   90.00
_cell.angle_beta   90.00
_cell.angle_gamma   90.00
#
_symmetry.space_group_name_H-M   'P 1'
#
loop_
_entity.id
_entity.type
_entity.pdbx_description
1 polymer ?
#
loop_
_entity_poly.entity_id
_entity_poly.type
_entity_poly.pdbx_seq_one_letter_code
_entity_poly.pdbx_strand_id
1 'polypeptide(L)'
;MDDTIPTQPQAAFRPYGLFGLVLSLAGASVIASVTLSLGAGLTALVIYLLLGWPYLHDLIKAGLDMTQTGRLEDLATAGFVMGSVVYIAGIIGLWAMAWLRAGRAWPLLLAWTPFRADRAYWWLLIAAMAYGLGASLALAYLSPVSKTWFVMPASPVAVVAAFALVVILAPLSEELLFRGWIYTALRARFGFATALWTTALLFALAHWDPTHLYAMAILPLGLVLGYLRERTGSVRATTLFHMIYNSSALALSFLGKV
;
A
#
# COMPACT_ATOMS: atom_id res chain seq x y z
N MET A 1 -10.84 20.22 31.09
CA MET A 1 -9.89 19.37 30.34
C MET A 1 -9.70 20.03 28.97
N ASP A 2 -8.59 20.67 28.82
CA ASP A 2 -8.28 21.48 27.63
C ASP A 2 -7.76 20.53 26.54
N ASP A 3 -8.68 20.09 25.67
CA ASP A 3 -8.39 19.21 24.52
C ASP A 3 -7.86 20.02 23.33
N THR A 4 -6.87 20.86 23.58
CA THR A 4 -6.14 21.51 22.47
C THR A 4 -5.34 20.42 21.75
N ILE A 5 -5.84 20.01 20.58
CA ILE A 5 -5.08 19.23 19.59
C ILE A 5 -3.74 19.94 19.41
N PRO A 6 -2.60 19.27 19.63
CA PRO A 6 -1.31 19.91 19.46
C PRO A 6 -1.23 20.45 18.04
N THR A 7 -1.21 21.78 17.91
CA THR A 7 -0.96 22.43 16.63
C THR A 7 0.44 22.03 16.18
N GLN A 8 0.52 21.31 15.09
CA GLN A 8 1.79 20.89 14.48
C GLN A 8 2.68 22.13 14.26
N PRO A 9 4.00 21.98 14.40
CA PRO A 9 4.93 23.03 13.99
C PRO A 9 4.84 23.21 12.47
N GLN A 10 4.00 24.15 12.06
CA GLN A 10 3.75 24.50 10.65
C GLN A 10 4.91 25.25 9.98
N ALA A 11 6.04 25.45 10.65
CA ALA A 11 6.98 26.50 10.27
C ALA A 11 8.20 26.09 9.43
N ALA A 12 8.43 24.82 9.12
CA ALA A 12 9.70 24.41 8.49
C ALA A 12 9.62 24.08 7.00
N PHE A 13 8.42 23.80 6.44
CA PHE A 13 8.28 23.47 5.03
C PHE A 13 7.09 24.21 4.42
N ARG A 14 7.34 25.04 3.39
CA ARG A 14 6.23 25.49 2.52
C ARG A 14 5.69 24.24 1.82
N PRO A 15 4.42 23.90 2.03
CA PRO A 15 3.83 22.75 1.35
C PRO A 15 3.92 23.01 -0.16
N TYR A 16 4.34 21.98 -0.89
CA TYR A 16 4.38 22.04 -2.34
C TYR A 16 2.96 22.20 -2.88
N GLY A 17 2.76 23.09 -3.86
CA GLY A 17 1.49 23.25 -4.56
C GLY A 17 1.12 21.98 -5.33
N LEU A 18 -0.11 21.90 -5.86
CA LEU A 18 -0.57 20.74 -6.64
C LEU A 18 0.37 20.40 -7.81
N PHE A 19 0.89 21.42 -8.49
CA PHE A 19 1.89 21.22 -9.54
C PHE A 19 3.15 20.53 -9.01
N GLY A 20 3.67 20.99 -7.86
CA GLY A 20 4.81 20.35 -7.20
C GLY A 20 4.51 18.92 -6.72
N LEU A 21 3.27 18.61 -6.31
CA LEU A 21 2.83 17.25 -6.02
C LEU A 21 2.87 16.38 -7.28
N VAL A 22 2.25 16.83 -8.37
CA VAL A 22 2.24 16.07 -9.64
C VAL A 22 3.65 15.81 -10.14
N LEU A 23 4.52 16.81 -10.16
CA LEU A 23 5.92 16.63 -10.55
C LEU A 23 6.67 15.66 -9.64
N SER A 24 6.39 15.69 -8.32
CA SER A 24 7.05 14.78 -7.37
C SER A 24 6.59 13.35 -7.56
N LEU A 25 5.30 13.13 -7.78
CA LEU A 25 4.75 11.79 -8.03
C LEU A 25 5.21 11.26 -9.41
N ALA A 26 5.27 12.11 -10.43
CA ALA A 26 5.84 11.74 -11.72
C ALA A 26 7.33 11.35 -11.59
N GLY A 27 8.12 12.15 -10.87
CA GLY A 27 9.52 11.83 -10.58
C GLY A 27 9.68 10.53 -9.79
N ALA A 28 8.85 10.31 -8.77
CA ALA A 28 8.83 9.06 -8.02
C ALA A 28 8.49 7.86 -8.91
N SER A 29 7.54 8.00 -9.83
CA SER A 29 7.17 6.95 -10.79
C SER A 29 8.31 6.65 -11.75
N VAL A 30 9.03 7.65 -12.24
CA VAL A 30 10.22 7.44 -13.09
C VAL A 30 11.31 6.70 -12.32
N ILE A 31 11.63 7.11 -11.09
CA ILE A 31 12.62 6.44 -10.26
C ILE A 31 12.20 4.99 -9.98
N ALA A 32 10.93 4.76 -9.65
CA ALA A 32 10.40 3.41 -9.42
C ALA A 32 10.52 2.54 -10.69
N SER A 33 10.19 3.07 -11.87
CA SER A 33 10.29 2.36 -13.14
C SER A 33 11.74 2.01 -13.49
N VAL A 34 12.67 2.94 -13.29
CA VAL A 34 14.11 2.68 -13.49
C VAL A 34 14.61 1.61 -12.51
N THR A 35 14.24 1.71 -11.23
CA THR A 35 14.61 0.72 -10.20
C THR A 35 14.08 -0.67 -10.56
N LEU A 36 12.83 -0.76 -11.00
CA LEU A 36 12.20 -2.02 -11.42
C LEU A 36 12.92 -2.61 -12.64
N SER A 37 13.22 -1.79 -13.66
CA SER A 37 13.89 -2.23 -14.88
C SER A 37 15.32 -2.71 -14.59
N LEU A 38 16.07 -1.99 -13.76
CA LEU A 38 17.42 -2.40 -13.37
C LEU A 38 17.38 -3.68 -12.52
N GLY A 39 16.44 -3.80 -11.60
CA GLY A 39 16.25 -5.01 -10.78
C GLY A 39 15.93 -6.22 -11.65
N ALA A 40 14.99 -6.10 -12.58
CA ALA A 40 14.63 -7.17 -13.52
C ALA A 40 15.81 -7.56 -14.42
N GLY A 41 16.54 -6.56 -14.97
CA GLY A 41 17.73 -6.80 -15.79
C GLY A 41 18.85 -7.50 -15.02
N LEU A 42 19.12 -7.09 -13.79
CA LEU A 42 20.12 -7.74 -12.94
C LEU A 42 19.71 -9.18 -12.58
N THR A 43 18.44 -9.40 -12.25
CA THR A 43 17.91 -10.75 -11.99
C THR A 43 18.07 -11.66 -13.21
N ALA A 44 17.69 -11.18 -14.39
CA ALA A 44 17.85 -11.91 -15.64
C ALA A 44 19.32 -12.23 -15.93
N LEU A 45 20.22 -11.26 -15.68
CA LEU A 45 21.67 -11.46 -15.84
C LEU A 45 22.19 -12.54 -14.90
N VAL A 46 21.79 -12.50 -13.61
CA VAL A 46 22.19 -13.53 -12.62
C VAL A 46 21.69 -14.91 -13.03
N ILE A 47 20.43 -15.03 -13.46
CA ILE A 47 19.87 -16.29 -13.95
C ILE A 47 20.65 -16.78 -15.17
N TYR A 48 20.94 -15.89 -16.12
CA TYR A 48 21.74 -16.23 -17.31
C TYR A 48 23.14 -16.74 -16.95
N LEU A 49 23.83 -16.06 -16.03
CA LEU A 49 25.19 -16.44 -15.61
C LEU A 49 25.23 -17.76 -14.83
N LEU A 50 24.20 -18.04 -14.03
CA LEU A 50 24.16 -19.24 -13.19
C LEU A 50 23.59 -20.47 -13.91
N LEU A 51 22.56 -20.28 -14.75
CA LEU A 51 21.75 -21.38 -15.33
C LEU A 51 21.78 -21.41 -16.86
N GLY A 52 22.34 -20.39 -17.49
CA GLY A 52 22.48 -20.30 -18.95
C GLY A 52 21.23 -19.78 -19.68
N TRP A 53 21.42 -19.52 -20.99
CA TRP A 53 20.36 -18.96 -21.86
C TRP A 53 19.13 -19.85 -22.02
N PRO A 54 19.24 -21.18 -22.17
CA PRO A 54 18.06 -22.02 -22.34
C PRO A 54 17.08 -21.88 -21.17
N TYR A 55 17.60 -21.89 -19.94
CA TYR A 55 16.76 -21.74 -18.75
C TYR A 55 16.09 -20.38 -18.65
N LEU A 56 16.83 -19.30 -18.91
CA LEU A 56 16.26 -17.95 -18.92
C LEU A 56 15.20 -17.81 -20.00
N HIS A 57 15.46 -18.34 -21.20
CA HIS A 57 14.52 -18.32 -22.30
C HIS A 57 13.21 -19.07 -21.97
N ASP A 58 13.30 -20.25 -21.36
CA ASP A 58 12.13 -21.02 -20.95
C ASP A 58 11.33 -20.33 -19.84
N LEU A 59 12.03 -19.70 -18.90
CA LEU A 59 11.40 -18.89 -17.87
C LEU A 59 10.63 -17.68 -18.44
N ILE A 60 11.23 -16.98 -19.42
CA ILE A 60 10.56 -15.87 -20.12
C ILE A 60 9.34 -16.38 -20.88
N LYS A 61 9.46 -17.48 -21.61
CA LYS A 61 8.33 -18.11 -22.31
C LYS A 61 7.21 -18.51 -21.36
N ALA A 62 7.53 -19.16 -20.24
CA ALA A 62 6.55 -19.55 -19.23
C ALA A 62 5.84 -18.35 -18.64
N GLY A 63 6.55 -17.22 -18.44
CA GLY A 63 5.95 -15.97 -17.96
C GLY A 63 5.06 -15.27 -18.99
N LEU A 64 5.30 -15.47 -20.28
CA LEU A 64 4.48 -14.90 -21.37
C LEU A 64 3.32 -15.81 -21.78
N ASP A 65 3.44 -17.11 -21.56
CA ASP A 65 2.41 -18.09 -21.91
C ASP A 65 1.45 -18.31 -20.72
N MET A 66 0.57 -17.36 -20.53
CA MET A 66 -0.48 -17.39 -19.50
C MET A 66 -1.53 -18.48 -19.74
N THR A 67 -1.49 -19.19 -20.88
CA THR A 67 -2.47 -20.23 -21.25
C THR A 67 -2.10 -21.62 -20.74
N GLN A 68 -0.86 -21.85 -20.37
CA GLN A 68 -0.38 -23.14 -19.83
C GLN A 68 -0.57 -23.28 -18.31
N THR A 69 -1.50 -22.55 -17.74
CA THR A 69 -1.71 -22.47 -16.30
C THR A 69 -2.41 -23.69 -15.71
N GLY A 70 -1.73 -24.79 -15.70
CA GLY A 70 -2.12 -25.96 -14.87
C GLY A 70 -1.94 -25.72 -13.37
N ARG A 71 -1.46 -24.53 -12.95
CA ARG A 71 -1.12 -24.25 -11.56
C ARG A 71 -1.48 -22.81 -11.18
N LEU A 72 -2.73 -22.60 -10.78
CA LEU A 72 -3.18 -21.34 -10.17
C LEU A 72 -2.28 -20.90 -9.01
N GLU A 73 -1.68 -21.84 -8.28
CA GLU A 73 -0.75 -21.60 -7.18
C GLU A 73 0.57 -20.96 -7.63
N ASP A 74 1.13 -21.38 -8.77
CA ASP A 74 2.37 -20.80 -9.30
C ASP A 74 2.14 -19.37 -9.76
N LEU A 75 0.97 -19.08 -10.36
CA LEU A 75 0.57 -17.73 -10.73
C LEU A 75 0.35 -16.84 -9.52
N ALA A 76 -0.30 -17.34 -8.48
CA ALA A 76 -0.48 -16.59 -7.23
C ALA A 76 0.87 -16.28 -6.59
N THR A 77 1.78 -17.27 -6.54
CA THR A 77 3.14 -17.08 -6.02
C THR A 77 3.90 -16.02 -6.83
N ALA A 78 3.89 -16.14 -8.17
CA ALA A 78 4.52 -15.15 -9.05
C ALA A 78 3.91 -13.76 -8.86
N GLY A 79 2.60 -13.67 -8.71
CA GLY A 79 1.87 -12.43 -8.45
C GLY A 79 2.31 -11.76 -7.14
N PHE A 80 2.43 -12.52 -6.04
CA PHE A 80 2.89 -11.98 -4.76
C PHE A 80 4.35 -11.53 -4.79
N VAL A 81 5.23 -12.30 -5.43
CA VAL A 81 6.64 -11.93 -5.60
C VAL A 81 6.77 -10.70 -6.48
N MET A 82 6.13 -10.69 -7.64
CA MET A 82 6.18 -9.53 -8.56
C MET A 82 5.56 -8.29 -7.93
N GLY A 83 4.42 -8.43 -7.27
CA GLY A 83 3.79 -7.35 -6.51
C GLY A 83 4.75 -6.78 -5.45
N SER A 84 5.46 -7.64 -4.71
CA SER A 84 6.46 -7.19 -3.73
C SER A 84 7.56 -6.36 -4.38
N VAL A 85 8.07 -6.78 -5.53
CA VAL A 85 9.10 -6.04 -6.28
C VAL A 85 8.58 -4.67 -6.74
N VAL A 86 7.36 -4.61 -7.26
CA VAL A 86 6.71 -3.35 -7.68
C VAL A 86 6.53 -2.40 -6.51
N TYR A 87 6.05 -2.88 -5.37
CA TYR A 87 5.88 -2.05 -4.17
C TYR A 87 7.21 -1.57 -3.60
N ILE A 88 8.25 -2.40 -3.58
CA ILE A 88 9.61 -1.99 -3.19
C ILE A 88 10.10 -0.86 -4.10
N ALA A 89 9.97 -1.01 -5.42
CA ALA A 89 10.34 0.03 -6.37
C ALA A 89 9.54 1.33 -6.14
N GLY A 90 8.25 1.23 -5.88
CA GLY A 90 7.39 2.35 -5.52
C GLY A 90 7.84 3.07 -4.24
N ILE A 91 8.16 2.32 -3.17
CA ILE A 91 8.68 2.87 -1.91
C ILE A 91 9.99 3.61 -2.16
N ILE A 92 10.91 3.01 -2.91
CA ILE A 92 12.19 3.65 -3.28
C ILE A 92 11.94 4.94 -4.04
N GLY A 93 11.03 4.95 -5.03
CA GLY A 93 10.68 6.13 -5.81
C GLY A 93 10.10 7.26 -4.94
N LEU A 94 9.13 6.94 -4.09
CA LEU A 94 8.50 7.90 -3.18
C LEU A 94 9.51 8.49 -2.18
N TRP A 95 10.34 7.63 -1.60
CA TRP A 95 11.37 8.05 -0.64
C TRP A 95 12.47 8.86 -1.31
N ALA A 96 13.01 8.41 -2.45
CA ALA A 96 14.06 9.11 -3.17
C ALA A 96 13.59 10.51 -3.61
N MET A 97 12.35 10.63 -4.07
CA MET A 97 11.77 11.93 -4.42
C MET A 97 11.61 12.83 -3.19
N ALA A 98 11.24 12.28 -2.04
CA ALA A 98 11.19 13.04 -0.79
C ALA A 98 12.58 13.52 -0.36
N TRP A 99 13.58 12.65 -0.50
CA TRP A 99 14.98 13.00 -0.25
C TRP A 99 15.48 14.10 -1.19
N LEU A 100 15.22 13.99 -2.48
CA LEU A 100 15.60 15.01 -3.48
C LEU A 100 14.97 16.38 -3.18
N ARG A 101 13.76 16.41 -2.62
CA ARG A 101 13.07 17.66 -2.27
C ARG A 101 13.49 18.25 -0.92
N ALA A 102 13.76 17.43 0.07
CA ALA A 102 13.91 17.85 1.46
C ALA A 102 15.22 17.39 2.11
N GLY A 103 16.04 16.63 1.40
CA GLY A 103 17.28 16.08 1.97
C GLY A 103 17.00 15.34 3.27
N ARG A 104 17.75 15.66 4.32
CA ARG A 104 17.60 15.02 5.65
C ARG A 104 16.25 15.33 6.33
N ALA A 105 15.50 16.33 5.86
CA ALA A 105 14.20 16.70 6.41
C ALA A 105 13.03 15.93 5.74
N TRP A 106 13.29 14.94 4.88
CA TRP A 106 12.27 14.12 4.26
C TRP A 106 11.23 13.53 5.25
N PRO A 107 11.62 13.15 6.51
CA PRO A 107 10.62 12.63 7.44
C PRO A 107 9.57 13.68 7.82
N LEU A 108 9.96 14.95 7.89
CA LEU A 108 9.02 16.05 8.14
C LEU A 108 8.13 16.30 6.92
N LEU A 109 8.70 16.23 5.71
CA LEU A 109 7.95 16.40 4.46
C LEU A 109 6.82 15.38 4.34
N LEU A 110 7.09 14.11 4.64
CA LEU A 110 6.13 13.01 4.56
C LEU A 110 5.38 12.76 5.88
N ALA A 111 5.64 13.58 6.91
CA ALA A 111 5.14 13.34 8.26
C ALA A 111 5.45 11.92 8.79
N TRP A 112 6.64 11.41 8.45
CA TRP A 112 7.18 10.16 8.98
C TRP A 112 7.76 10.39 10.37
N THR A 113 6.90 10.79 11.31
CA THR A 113 7.26 11.22 12.66
C THR A 113 6.89 10.17 13.70
N PRO A 114 7.56 10.13 14.87
CA PRO A 114 7.11 9.34 15.99
C PRO A 114 5.68 9.70 16.40
N PHE A 115 4.95 8.72 16.91
CA PHE A 115 3.60 8.92 17.43
C PHE A 115 3.40 8.11 18.73
N ARG A 116 2.33 8.42 19.45
CA ARG A 116 1.89 7.66 20.62
C ARG A 116 0.50 7.12 20.37
N ALA A 117 0.37 5.79 20.42
CA ALA A 117 -0.94 5.14 20.35
C ALA A 117 -1.65 5.30 21.70
N ASP A 118 -2.78 5.96 21.70
CA ASP A 118 -3.66 6.09 22.85
C ASP A 118 -4.83 5.08 22.81
N ARG A 119 -5.70 5.13 23.80
CA ARG A 119 -6.87 4.23 23.86
C ARG A 119 -7.77 4.36 22.63
N ALA A 120 -7.98 5.56 22.12
CA ALA A 120 -8.84 5.76 20.97
C ALA A 120 -8.23 5.18 19.68
N TYR A 121 -6.90 5.21 19.53
CA TYR A 121 -6.21 4.53 18.43
C TYR A 121 -6.55 3.02 18.42
N TRP A 122 -6.47 2.36 19.56
CA TRP A 122 -6.76 0.92 19.67
C TRP A 122 -8.24 0.60 19.48
N TRP A 123 -9.15 1.43 20.01
CA TRP A 123 -10.58 1.25 19.77
C TRP A 123 -10.96 1.44 18.30
N LEU A 124 -10.37 2.41 17.62
CA LEU A 124 -10.56 2.58 16.16
C LEU A 124 -10.06 1.37 15.39
N LEU A 125 -8.91 0.79 15.79
CA LEU A 125 -8.38 -0.42 15.17
C LEU A 125 -9.33 -1.61 15.34
N ILE A 126 -9.81 -1.86 16.56
CA ILE A 126 -10.78 -2.93 16.86
C ILE A 126 -12.06 -2.73 16.03
N ALA A 127 -12.59 -1.51 15.99
CA ALA A 127 -13.78 -1.20 15.22
C ALA A 127 -13.56 -1.39 13.70
N ALA A 128 -12.41 -0.99 13.18
CA ALA A 128 -12.06 -1.20 11.77
C ALA A 128 -11.91 -2.70 11.43
N MET A 129 -11.29 -3.49 12.32
CA MET A 129 -11.17 -4.94 12.15
C MET A 129 -12.54 -5.63 12.19
N ALA A 130 -13.42 -5.23 13.12
CA ALA A 130 -14.79 -5.76 13.19
C ALA A 130 -15.60 -5.39 11.94
N TYR A 131 -15.46 -4.14 11.46
CA TYR A 131 -16.04 -3.72 10.21
C TYR A 131 -15.50 -4.53 9.02
N GLY A 132 -14.17 -4.70 8.92
CA GLY A 132 -13.53 -5.46 7.85
C GLY A 132 -14.00 -6.91 7.80
N LEU A 133 -14.15 -7.56 8.96
CA LEU A 133 -14.72 -8.91 9.05
C LEU A 133 -16.17 -8.93 8.53
N GLY A 134 -17.00 -8.00 9.00
CA GLY A 134 -18.41 -7.89 8.54
C GLY A 134 -18.52 -7.61 7.05
N ALA A 135 -17.69 -6.71 6.51
CA ALA A 135 -17.63 -6.41 5.08
C ALA A 135 -17.17 -7.62 4.26
N SER A 136 -16.15 -8.34 4.71
CA SER A 136 -15.67 -9.56 4.04
C SER A 136 -16.74 -10.65 4.00
N LEU A 137 -17.47 -10.87 5.08
CA LEU A 137 -18.59 -11.81 5.13
C LEU A 137 -19.74 -11.38 4.20
N ALA A 138 -20.06 -10.09 4.19
CA ALA A 138 -21.08 -9.54 3.29
C ALA A 138 -20.67 -9.70 1.80
N LEU A 139 -19.43 -9.39 1.45
CA LEU A 139 -18.88 -9.58 0.11
C LEU A 139 -18.90 -11.05 -0.31
N ALA A 140 -18.52 -11.96 0.57
CA ALA A 140 -18.57 -13.40 0.30
C ALA A 140 -19.98 -13.91 0.03
N TYR A 141 -21.01 -13.27 0.64
CA TYR A 141 -22.40 -13.59 0.40
C TYR A 141 -22.95 -12.92 -0.87
N LEU A 142 -22.65 -11.64 -1.09
CA LEU A 142 -23.22 -10.83 -2.19
C LEU A 142 -22.52 -11.07 -3.54
N SER A 143 -21.26 -11.45 -3.54
CA SER A 143 -20.47 -11.62 -4.76
C SER A 143 -19.66 -12.92 -4.75
N PRO A 144 -20.22 -14.01 -5.27
CA PRO A 144 -19.48 -15.27 -5.43
C PRO A 144 -18.20 -15.14 -6.25
N VAL A 145 -18.14 -14.15 -7.16
CA VAL A 145 -16.97 -13.85 -8.00
C VAL A 145 -15.80 -13.34 -7.17
N SER A 146 -16.05 -12.69 -6.04
CA SER A 146 -14.98 -12.18 -5.16
C SER A 146 -14.11 -13.30 -4.57
N LYS A 147 -14.61 -14.53 -4.51
CA LYS A 147 -13.87 -15.70 -4.00
C LYS A 147 -12.67 -16.10 -4.85
N THR A 148 -12.61 -15.67 -6.11
CA THR A 148 -11.53 -16.03 -7.05
C THR A 148 -10.37 -15.03 -7.06
N TRP A 149 -10.53 -13.86 -6.44
CA TRP A 149 -9.54 -12.78 -6.49
C TRP A 149 -8.36 -12.99 -5.55
N PHE A 150 -8.54 -13.75 -4.51
CA PHE A 150 -7.48 -14.04 -3.55
C PHE A 150 -7.32 -15.56 -3.39
N VAL A 151 -6.51 -16.14 -4.28
CA VAL A 151 -6.11 -17.54 -4.13
C VAL A 151 -5.07 -17.61 -3.02
N MET A 152 -5.41 -18.31 -1.95
CA MET A 152 -4.47 -18.52 -0.85
C MET A 152 -3.29 -19.35 -1.32
N PRO A 153 -2.08 -18.85 -1.10
CA PRO A 153 -0.89 -19.60 -1.45
C PRO A 153 -0.73 -20.83 -0.56
N ALA A 154 -0.49 -22.00 -1.17
CA ALA A 154 -0.25 -23.24 -0.46
C ALA A 154 1.24 -23.46 -0.16
N SER A 155 2.15 -22.89 -0.96
CA SER A 155 3.58 -23.03 -0.75
C SER A 155 4.11 -22.10 0.35
N PRO A 156 5.11 -22.52 1.17
CA PRO A 156 5.72 -21.64 2.17
C PRO A 156 6.28 -20.33 1.58
N VAL A 157 6.84 -20.38 0.38
CA VAL A 157 7.38 -19.21 -0.32
C VAL A 157 6.26 -18.21 -0.63
N ALA A 158 5.15 -18.70 -1.14
CA ALA A 158 4.00 -17.88 -1.48
C ALA A 158 3.35 -17.26 -0.22
N VAL A 159 3.30 -17.99 0.89
CA VAL A 159 2.82 -17.47 2.18
C VAL A 159 3.70 -16.32 2.67
N VAL A 160 5.03 -16.49 2.63
CA VAL A 160 5.98 -15.43 3.02
C VAL A 160 5.86 -14.24 2.09
N ALA A 161 5.77 -14.45 0.77
CA ALA A 161 5.62 -13.38 -0.21
C ALA A 161 4.28 -12.64 -0.04
N ALA A 162 3.17 -13.35 0.20
CA ALA A 162 1.87 -12.75 0.48
C ALA A 162 1.91 -11.92 1.77
N PHE A 163 2.52 -12.42 2.83
CA PHE A 163 2.70 -11.68 4.07
C PHE A 163 3.54 -10.41 3.84
N ALA A 164 4.69 -10.54 3.20
CA ALA A 164 5.56 -9.40 2.91
C ALA A 164 4.83 -8.34 2.08
N LEU A 165 4.11 -8.75 1.02
CA LEU A 165 3.37 -7.85 0.15
C LEU A 165 2.19 -7.20 0.89
N VAL A 166 1.27 -8.02 1.39
CA VAL A 166 -0.04 -7.53 1.87
C VAL A 166 0.07 -6.83 3.22
N VAL A 167 0.96 -7.33 4.10
CA VAL A 167 1.05 -6.82 5.48
C VAL A 167 2.08 -5.70 5.62
N ILE A 168 3.16 -5.73 4.85
CA ILE A 168 4.27 -4.79 5.04
C ILE A 168 4.38 -3.80 3.89
N LEU A 169 4.62 -4.30 2.68
CA LEU A 169 5.02 -3.45 1.55
C LEU A 169 3.87 -2.60 1.01
N ALA A 170 2.69 -3.19 0.83
CA ALA A 170 1.52 -2.46 0.35
C ALA A 170 1.12 -1.36 1.35
N PRO A 171 0.86 -1.64 2.65
CA PRO A 171 0.56 -0.59 3.62
C PRO A 171 1.63 0.50 3.68
N LEU A 172 2.91 0.15 3.67
CA LEU A 172 3.99 1.14 3.72
C LEU A 172 3.97 2.07 2.49
N SER A 173 3.88 1.50 1.29
CA SER A 173 3.84 2.27 0.05
C SER A 173 2.60 3.15 -0.05
N GLU A 174 1.45 2.58 0.29
CA GLU A 174 0.16 3.26 0.21
C GLU A 174 0.08 4.41 1.21
N GLU A 175 0.51 4.21 2.46
CA GLU A 175 0.51 5.29 3.44
C GLU A 175 1.52 6.39 3.11
N LEU A 176 2.69 6.06 2.56
CA LEU A 176 3.61 7.05 2.03
C LEU A 176 2.99 7.86 0.90
N LEU A 177 2.29 7.21 -0.03
CA LEU A 177 1.65 7.87 -1.16
C LEU A 177 0.45 8.70 -0.70
N PHE A 178 -0.55 8.06 -0.08
CA PHE A 178 -1.82 8.71 0.23
C PHE A 178 -1.72 9.67 1.42
N ARG A 179 -1.08 9.28 2.53
CA ARG A 179 -1.02 10.08 3.78
C ARG A 179 0.24 10.91 3.87
N GLY A 180 1.35 10.46 3.27
CA GLY A 180 2.59 11.22 3.19
C GLY A 180 2.53 12.31 2.12
N TRP A 181 2.33 11.94 0.87
CA TRP A 181 2.38 12.86 -0.26
C TRP A 181 1.05 13.58 -0.51
N ILE A 182 -0.01 12.86 -0.85
CA ILE A 182 -1.27 13.46 -1.34
C ILE A 182 -1.99 14.21 -0.23
N TYR A 183 -2.20 13.55 0.93
CA TYR A 183 -2.87 14.18 2.08
C TYR A 183 -2.16 15.47 2.52
N THR A 184 -0.84 15.42 2.66
CA THR A 184 -0.04 16.58 3.10
C THR A 184 -0.21 17.79 2.16
N ALA A 185 -0.18 17.55 0.84
CA ALA A 185 -0.39 18.60 -0.15
C ALA A 185 -1.81 19.18 -0.14
N LEU A 186 -2.82 18.32 -0.06
CA LEU A 186 -4.23 18.75 -0.04
C LEU A 186 -4.58 19.44 1.27
N ARG A 187 -4.11 18.92 2.40
CA ARG A 187 -4.36 19.50 3.72
C ARG A 187 -3.86 20.91 3.86
N ALA A 188 -2.68 21.16 3.32
CA ALA A 188 -2.07 22.49 3.35
C ALA A 188 -2.82 23.54 2.51
N ARG A 189 -3.53 23.12 1.46
CA ARG A 189 -4.18 24.03 0.51
C ARG A 189 -5.70 24.14 0.72
N PHE A 190 -6.37 23.04 1.01
CA PHE A 190 -7.83 22.93 0.98
C PHE A 190 -8.47 22.61 2.33
N GLY A 191 -7.66 22.38 3.36
CA GLY A 191 -8.14 22.03 4.70
C GLY A 191 -8.42 20.54 4.91
N PHE A 192 -8.89 20.23 6.12
CA PHE A 192 -9.05 18.84 6.61
C PHE A 192 -10.05 18.04 5.81
N ALA A 193 -11.29 18.54 5.64
CA ALA A 193 -12.36 17.76 5.01
C ALA A 193 -12.01 17.36 3.57
N THR A 194 -11.47 18.29 2.78
CA THR A 194 -11.04 18.02 1.40
C THR A 194 -9.91 16.99 1.36
N ALA A 195 -8.89 17.15 2.21
CA ALA A 195 -7.79 16.18 2.27
C ALA A 195 -8.27 14.79 2.67
N LEU A 196 -9.14 14.70 3.69
CA LEU A 196 -9.72 13.45 4.17
C LEU A 196 -10.50 12.71 3.07
N TRP A 197 -11.52 13.37 2.54
CA TRP A 197 -12.41 12.73 1.56
C TRP A 197 -11.71 12.42 0.24
N THR A 198 -10.89 13.35 -0.28
CA THR A 198 -10.19 13.10 -1.55
C THR A 198 -9.22 11.93 -1.41
N THR A 199 -8.42 11.86 -0.34
CA THR A 199 -7.48 10.74 -0.19
C THR A 199 -8.16 9.42 0.11
N ALA A 200 -9.30 9.42 0.84
CA ALA A 200 -10.08 8.21 1.08
C ALA A 200 -10.74 7.69 -0.22
N LEU A 201 -11.28 8.59 -1.04
CA LEU A 201 -11.86 8.22 -2.34
C LEU A 201 -10.79 7.72 -3.31
N LEU A 202 -9.64 8.38 -3.40
CA LEU A 202 -8.53 7.92 -4.24
C LEU A 202 -8.00 6.55 -3.77
N PHE A 203 -7.94 6.34 -2.46
CA PHE A 203 -7.57 5.05 -1.87
C PHE A 203 -8.56 3.95 -2.23
N ALA A 204 -9.86 4.22 -2.12
CA ALA A 204 -10.91 3.29 -2.52
C ALA A 204 -10.88 2.99 -4.02
N LEU A 205 -10.68 4.02 -4.86
CA LEU A 205 -10.56 3.86 -6.31
C LEU A 205 -9.33 3.04 -6.72
N ALA A 206 -8.23 3.13 -5.97
CA ALA A 206 -7.05 2.29 -6.21
C ALA A 206 -7.32 0.80 -5.94
N HIS A 207 -8.39 0.49 -5.19
CA HIS A 207 -8.87 -0.87 -4.92
C HIS A 207 -10.08 -1.27 -5.78
N TRP A 208 -10.22 -0.62 -6.94
CA TRP A 208 -11.34 -0.88 -7.85
C TRP A 208 -11.30 -2.31 -8.40
N ASP A 209 -12.41 -2.98 -8.31
CA ASP A 209 -12.63 -4.33 -8.82
C ASP A 209 -13.86 -4.36 -9.76
N PRO A 210 -14.04 -5.40 -10.60
CA PRO A 210 -15.16 -5.47 -11.53
C PRO A 210 -16.55 -5.43 -10.89
N THR A 211 -16.65 -5.75 -9.60
CA THR A 211 -17.92 -5.69 -8.87
C THR A 211 -18.17 -4.35 -8.21
N HIS A 212 -17.13 -3.51 -8.09
CA HIS A 212 -17.09 -2.23 -7.39
C HIS A 212 -17.37 -2.32 -5.88
N LEU A 213 -17.75 -3.49 -5.39
CA LEU A 213 -18.14 -3.71 -4.00
C LEU A 213 -16.93 -3.63 -3.06
N TYR A 214 -15.76 -4.12 -3.50
CA TYR A 214 -14.56 -4.06 -2.70
C TYR A 214 -14.07 -2.62 -2.50
N ALA A 215 -14.08 -1.81 -3.56
CA ALA A 215 -13.75 -0.38 -3.46
C ALA A 215 -14.70 0.35 -2.47
N MET A 216 -16.00 0.03 -2.49
CA MET A 216 -16.95 0.58 -1.52
C MET A 216 -16.68 0.11 -0.10
N ALA A 217 -16.33 -1.16 0.08
CA ALA A 217 -16.02 -1.74 1.39
C ALA A 217 -14.73 -1.19 1.99
N ILE A 218 -13.75 -0.78 1.16
CA ILE A 218 -12.47 -0.24 1.65
C ILE A 218 -12.50 1.26 1.97
N LEU A 219 -13.51 2.00 1.47
CA LEU A 219 -13.64 3.44 1.71
C LEU A 219 -13.63 3.83 3.20
N PRO A 220 -14.36 3.16 4.11
CA PRO A 220 -14.30 3.46 5.54
C PRO A 220 -12.92 3.31 6.14
N LEU A 221 -12.13 2.32 5.72
CA LEU A 221 -10.72 2.21 6.14
C LEU A 221 -9.93 3.44 5.65
N GLY A 222 -10.14 3.87 4.41
CA GLY A 222 -9.55 5.08 3.86
C GLY A 222 -9.82 6.32 4.71
N LEU A 223 -11.06 6.49 5.18
CA LEU A 223 -11.47 7.58 6.08
C LEU A 223 -10.81 7.47 7.46
N VAL A 224 -10.79 6.29 8.06
CA VAL A 224 -10.14 6.07 9.38
C VAL A 224 -8.65 6.39 9.29
N LEU A 225 -7.95 5.93 8.28
CA LEU A 225 -6.52 6.21 8.08
C LEU A 225 -6.26 7.70 7.86
N GLY A 226 -7.10 8.40 7.07
CA GLY A 226 -7.01 9.85 6.90
C GLY A 226 -7.27 10.62 8.20
N TYR A 227 -8.26 10.20 8.99
CA TYR A 227 -8.54 10.76 10.30
C TYR A 227 -7.38 10.54 11.28
N LEU A 228 -6.81 9.32 11.34
CA LEU A 228 -5.63 9.03 12.16
C LEU A 228 -4.43 9.86 11.75
N ARG A 229 -4.24 10.09 10.44
CA ARG A 229 -3.19 10.98 9.92
C ARG A 229 -3.34 12.40 10.46
N GLU A 230 -4.55 12.95 10.46
CA GLU A 230 -4.81 14.28 11.04
C GLU A 230 -4.55 14.29 12.54
N ARG A 231 -5.13 13.33 13.27
CA ARG A 231 -5.08 13.27 14.72
C ARG A 231 -3.67 13.06 15.27
N THR A 232 -2.89 12.18 14.68
CA THR A 232 -1.55 11.80 15.17
C THR A 232 -0.44 12.65 14.56
N GLY A 233 -0.71 13.30 13.45
CA GLY A 233 0.31 14.00 12.66
C GLY A 233 1.35 13.06 12.03
N SER A 234 1.13 11.73 12.02
CA SER A 234 2.16 10.76 11.68
C SER A 234 1.69 9.72 10.67
N VAL A 235 2.45 9.57 9.61
CA VAL A 235 2.31 8.47 8.66
C VAL A 235 2.70 7.12 9.29
N ARG A 236 3.64 7.12 10.26
CA ARG A 236 4.00 5.87 10.97
C ARG A 236 2.81 5.29 11.74
N ALA A 237 1.93 6.16 12.27
CA ALA A 237 0.72 5.72 12.96
C ALA A 237 -0.26 5.02 12.01
N THR A 238 -0.50 5.61 10.86
CA THR A 238 -1.42 5.03 9.85
C THR A 238 -0.83 3.77 9.22
N THR A 239 0.48 3.74 8.98
CA THR A 239 1.17 2.54 8.47
C THR A 239 1.04 1.37 9.44
N LEU A 240 1.32 1.58 10.74
CA LEU A 240 1.18 0.51 11.74
C LEU A 240 -0.28 0.02 11.85
N PHE A 241 -1.23 0.96 11.86
CA PHE A 241 -2.66 0.62 11.89
C PHE A 241 -3.05 -0.25 10.69
N HIS A 242 -2.63 0.16 9.50
CA HIS A 242 -2.93 -0.54 8.25
C HIS A 242 -2.27 -1.92 8.20
N MET A 243 -1.01 -2.05 8.66
CA MET A 243 -0.33 -3.34 8.77
C MET A 243 -1.08 -4.31 9.68
N ILE A 244 -1.54 -3.86 10.87
CA ILE A 244 -2.29 -4.71 11.80
C ILE A 244 -3.64 -5.09 11.20
N TYR A 245 -4.35 -4.14 10.58
CA TYR A 245 -5.61 -4.41 9.88
C TYR A 245 -5.43 -5.48 8.80
N ASN A 246 -4.45 -5.34 7.92
CA ASN A 246 -4.18 -6.30 6.86
C ASN A 246 -3.70 -7.67 7.39
N SER A 247 -2.94 -7.68 8.51
CA SER A 247 -2.58 -8.93 9.18
C SER A 247 -3.81 -9.72 9.62
N SER A 248 -4.83 -9.04 10.15
CA SER A 248 -6.06 -9.69 10.58
C SER A 248 -6.86 -10.24 9.39
N ALA A 249 -6.94 -9.49 8.30
CA ALA A 249 -7.60 -9.93 7.08
C ALA A 249 -6.90 -11.14 6.46
N LEU A 250 -5.57 -11.11 6.39
CA LEU A 250 -4.78 -12.23 5.89
C LEU A 250 -4.94 -13.48 6.76
N ALA A 251 -4.91 -13.33 8.09
CA ALA A 251 -5.11 -14.45 9.02
C ALA A 251 -6.51 -15.09 8.87
N LEU A 252 -7.54 -14.27 8.68
CA LEU A 252 -8.90 -14.77 8.42
C LEU A 252 -9.00 -15.57 7.12
N SER A 253 -8.30 -15.13 6.07
CA SER A 253 -8.23 -15.84 4.79
C SER A 253 -7.62 -17.24 4.94
N PHE A 254 -6.58 -17.41 5.78
CA PHE A 254 -6.00 -18.74 6.09
C PHE A 254 -6.95 -19.65 6.85
N LEU A 255 -7.89 -19.10 7.60
CA LEU A 255 -8.88 -19.92 8.31
C LEU A 255 -10.00 -20.44 7.40
N GLY A 256 -9.98 -20.09 6.09
CA GLY A 256 -10.95 -20.57 5.10
C GLY A 256 -12.38 -20.11 5.37
N LYS A 257 -12.54 -19.05 6.15
CA LYS A 257 -13.85 -18.58 6.64
C LYS A 257 -14.31 -17.28 5.98
N VAL A 258 -13.53 -16.75 5.04
CA VAL A 258 -13.86 -15.50 4.36
C VAL A 258 -13.55 -15.61 2.87
#